data_3fe80756c9dde73062e8e024e4352484
#
_entry.id   3fe80756c9dde73062e8e024e4352484
#
_cell.length_a   1.000
_cell.length_b   1.000
_cell.length_c   1.000
_cell.angle_alpha   90.00
_cell.angle_beta   90.00
_cell.angle_gamma   90.00
#
_symmetry.space_group_name_H-M   'P 1'
#
loop_
_entity.id
_entity.type
_entity.pdbx_description
1 polymer ?
#
loop_
_entity_poly.entity_id
_entity_poly.type
_entity_poly.pdbx_seq_one_letter_code
_entity_poly.pdbx_strand_id
1 'polypeptide(L)'
;MTVVTIQMPHVHVAEVAMFVRAGLRFEKKHNNGISHFLEHMLFRGNQKFPNSIALNREFEVIGRELRASTLTEYTYYGFNPHISKLERGIEIFADFFNQPTFPDIELERQIILEEQLEEMNSDGVNVDIDNQACELLYPGSSLSWPTIGNEKTIGLIDKKMLEEYFETYYCPGNMILSVAGPILHEDIVAYTEKYFSQIPVRGKTISPNYFVGTLNENQVRPAFRFQYDADSQVQMQICFRAYSYNDPDYYAICMIQRIFDDGITSRLQQALREDRGLAYAVECRATSSSDTGTLDFDVCVSVDKLIEVCQVIFREINTFLHEGPSSEELEHVKQRYFYELDFDLDDPYKQNLRYGFTKLYSEDIGPEEEWKRVGAITTEKIWDVAKRILLSEKLNVIVVGPYTEAVKEKIERIVNAY
;
A
#
# COMPACT_ATOMS: atom_id res chain seq x y z
N MET A 1 19.06 8.48 -13.09
CA MET A 1 17.79 7.77 -13.04
C MET A 1 18.04 6.31 -13.39
N THR A 2 17.44 5.38 -12.67
CA THR A 2 17.48 3.95 -13.01
C THR A 2 16.40 3.64 -14.04
N VAL A 3 16.73 2.83 -15.04
CA VAL A 3 15.79 2.34 -16.06
C VAL A 3 15.69 0.83 -15.93
N VAL A 4 14.48 0.33 -15.74
CA VAL A 4 14.14 -1.09 -15.66
C VAL A 4 13.28 -1.45 -16.87
N THR A 5 13.58 -2.54 -17.53
CA THR A 5 12.78 -3.01 -18.67
C THR A 5 12.44 -4.48 -18.51
N ILE A 6 11.21 -4.81 -18.73
CA ILE A 6 10.68 -6.17 -18.69
C ILE A 6 10.15 -6.52 -20.08
N GLN A 7 10.92 -7.34 -20.79
CA GLN A 7 10.53 -7.77 -22.14
C GLN A 7 9.43 -8.83 -22.09
N MET A 8 8.27 -8.50 -22.62
CA MET A 8 7.08 -9.36 -22.68
C MET A 8 6.57 -9.44 -24.14
N PRO A 9 7.23 -10.22 -25.00
CA PRO A 9 6.92 -10.24 -26.43
C PRO A 9 5.54 -10.85 -26.75
N HIS A 10 4.91 -11.53 -25.80
CA HIS A 10 3.62 -12.20 -25.93
C HIS A 10 2.43 -11.28 -25.65
N VAL A 11 2.63 -10.10 -25.03
CA VAL A 11 1.55 -9.14 -24.76
C VAL A 11 1.41 -8.10 -25.88
N HIS A 12 0.27 -7.42 -25.95
CA HIS A 12 -0.04 -6.42 -26.96
C HIS A 12 0.00 -4.97 -26.45
N VAL A 13 0.27 -4.79 -25.18
CA VAL A 13 0.31 -3.49 -24.50
C VAL A 13 1.65 -3.27 -23.81
N ALA A 14 2.05 -2.01 -23.69
CA ALA A 14 3.12 -1.64 -22.79
C ALA A 14 2.54 -0.96 -21.55
N GLU A 15 3.22 -1.12 -20.44
CA GLU A 15 3.04 -0.32 -19.22
C GLU A 15 4.30 0.50 -19.01
N VAL A 16 4.16 1.81 -18.93
CA VAL A 16 5.25 2.74 -18.58
C VAL A 16 4.96 3.27 -17.19
N ALA A 17 5.88 3.09 -16.27
CA ALA A 17 5.71 3.48 -14.88
C ALA A 17 6.92 4.26 -14.35
N MET A 18 6.65 5.23 -13.48
CA MET A 18 7.65 5.95 -12.69
C MET A 18 7.40 5.70 -11.22
N PHE A 19 8.40 5.21 -10.53
CA PHE A 19 8.41 5.09 -9.07
C PHE A 19 9.30 6.18 -8.50
N VAL A 20 8.76 7.00 -7.63
CA VAL A 20 9.46 8.10 -6.98
C VAL A 20 9.58 7.79 -5.50
N ARG A 21 10.77 7.85 -4.92
CA ARG A 21 10.97 7.70 -3.46
C ARG A 21 10.52 8.98 -2.77
N ALA A 22 9.22 9.14 -2.66
CA ALA A 22 8.49 10.21 -2.02
C ALA A 22 7.13 9.67 -1.58
N GLY A 23 6.65 10.03 -0.42
CA GLY A 23 5.40 9.54 0.16
C GLY A 23 5.30 9.91 1.62
N LEU A 24 4.29 9.39 2.32
CA LEU A 24 3.99 9.72 3.72
C LEU A 24 5.21 9.68 4.65
N ARG A 25 6.09 8.69 4.49
CA ARG A 25 7.26 8.48 5.37
C ARG A 25 8.36 9.53 5.20
N PHE A 26 8.30 10.36 4.18
CA PHE A 26 9.23 11.46 3.93
C PHE A 26 8.67 12.82 4.35
N GLU A 27 7.43 12.84 4.82
CA GLU A 27 6.76 14.05 5.29
C GLU A 27 7.14 14.42 6.71
N LYS A 28 6.98 15.69 7.06
CA LYS A 28 7.08 16.19 8.42
C LYS A 28 5.69 16.53 8.94
N LYS A 29 5.51 16.53 10.24
CA LYS A 29 4.20 16.76 10.87
C LYS A 29 3.48 18.04 10.39
N HIS A 30 4.22 19.09 10.02
CA HIS A 30 3.64 20.37 9.61
C HIS A 30 3.25 20.41 8.12
N ASN A 31 3.74 19.48 7.32
CA ASN A 31 3.43 19.38 5.89
C ASN A 31 2.84 18.01 5.51
N ASN A 32 2.24 17.31 6.48
CA ASN A 32 1.58 16.03 6.20
C ASN A 32 0.48 16.22 5.14
N GLY A 33 0.47 15.31 4.16
CA GLY A 33 -0.36 15.39 2.96
C GLY A 33 0.32 16.04 1.74
N ILE A 34 1.57 16.56 1.89
CA ILE A 34 2.25 17.24 0.79
C ILE A 34 2.59 16.31 -0.38
N SER A 35 2.85 15.02 -0.11
CA SER A 35 3.12 14.04 -1.18
C SER A 35 1.90 13.85 -2.06
N HIS A 36 0.74 13.68 -1.44
CA HIS A 36 -0.54 13.51 -2.12
C HIS A 36 -0.95 14.81 -2.83
N PHE A 37 -0.81 15.95 -2.15
CA PHE A 37 -1.07 17.25 -2.77
C PHE A 37 -0.19 17.48 -4.00
N LEU A 38 1.10 17.14 -3.93
CA LEU A 38 2.01 17.27 -5.06
C LEU A 38 1.62 16.35 -6.22
N GLU A 39 1.18 15.11 -5.92
CA GLU A 39 0.66 14.19 -6.93
C GLU A 39 -0.45 14.89 -7.72
N HIS A 40 -1.49 15.40 -7.06
CA HIS A 40 -2.60 16.15 -7.67
C HIS A 40 -2.11 17.35 -8.48
N MET A 41 -1.19 18.12 -7.94
CA MET A 41 -0.67 19.33 -8.60
C MET A 41 0.12 19.06 -9.86
N LEU A 42 0.76 17.89 -10.01
CA LEU A 42 1.43 17.51 -11.24
C LEU A 42 0.43 17.32 -12.40
N PHE A 43 -0.78 16.87 -12.11
CA PHE A 43 -1.85 16.75 -13.12
C PHE A 43 -2.45 18.10 -13.54
N ARG A 44 -2.19 19.17 -12.80
CA ARG A 44 -2.75 20.51 -13.12
C ARG A 44 -2.02 21.20 -14.28
N GLY A 45 -0.80 20.78 -14.58
CA GLY A 45 -0.07 21.23 -15.75
C GLY A 45 1.36 21.69 -15.47
N ASN A 46 2.05 21.98 -16.55
CA ASN A 46 3.44 22.42 -16.59
C ASN A 46 3.64 23.50 -17.65
N GLN A 47 4.88 23.91 -17.90
CA GLN A 47 5.17 24.94 -18.92
C GLN A 47 4.70 24.56 -20.34
N LYS A 48 4.72 23.28 -20.69
CA LYS A 48 4.34 22.78 -22.03
C LYS A 48 2.82 22.57 -22.13
N PHE A 49 2.21 22.05 -21.07
CA PHE A 49 0.77 21.77 -20.98
C PHE A 49 0.17 22.63 -19.85
N PRO A 50 -0.49 23.75 -20.19
CA PRO A 50 -0.81 24.79 -19.21
C PRO A 50 -1.94 24.45 -18.24
N ASN A 51 -2.66 23.34 -18.45
CA ASN A 51 -3.75 22.86 -17.59
C ASN A 51 -3.95 21.35 -17.72
N SER A 52 -4.76 20.80 -16.82
CA SER A 52 -5.04 19.35 -16.73
C SER A 52 -5.67 18.80 -18.01
N ILE A 53 -6.55 19.53 -18.67
CA ILE A 53 -7.22 19.06 -19.91
C ILE A 53 -6.20 18.90 -21.04
N ALA A 54 -5.32 19.90 -21.21
CA ALA A 54 -4.28 19.85 -22.24
C ALA A 54 -3.30 18.70 -21.99
N LEU A 55 -2.95 18.45 -20.74
CA LEU A 55 -2.05 17.37 -20.34
C LEU A 55 -2.70 15.98 -20.53
N ASN A 56 -3.88 15.76 -19.96
CA ASN A 56 -4.54 14.44 -20.03
C ASN A 56 -4.88 14.04 -21.46
N ARG A 57 -5.27 15.01 -22.31
CA ARG A 57 -5.54 14.77 -23.73
C ARG A 57 -4.34 14.15 -24.46
N GLU A 58 -3.12 14.52 -24.10
CA GLU A 58 -1.91 13.94 -24.72
C GLU A 58 -1.78 12.45 -24.39
N PHE A 59 -2.12 12.04 -23.17
CA PHE A 59 -2.13 10.61 -22.79
C PHE A 59 -3.28 9.86 -23.46
N GLU A 60 -4.48 10.41 -23.45
CA GLU A 60 -5.68 9.79 -24.03
C GLU A 60 -5.53 9.49 -25.53
N VAL A 61 -4.83 10.34 -26.30
CA VAL A 61 -4.67 10.13 -27.76
C VAL A 61 -3.58 9.11 -28.09
N ILE A 62 -2.78 8.66 -27.14
CA ILE A 62 -1.73 7.65 -27.34
C ILE A 62 -2.03 6.32 -26.66
N GLY A 63 -3.01 6.26 -25.75
CA GLY A 63 -3.30 5.06 -25.00
C GLY A 63 -4.37 5.27 -23.95
N ARG A 64 -4.12 4.77 -22.74
CA ARG A 64 -4.97 5.00 -21.58
C ARG A 64 -4.48 6.21 -20.79
N GLU A 65 -5.36 6.74 -19.94
CA GLU A 65 -5.07 7.84 -19.03
C GLU A 65 -3.87 7.56 -18.12
N LEU A 66 -3.21 8.61 -17.73
CA LEU A 66 -2.18 8.58 -16.68
C LEU A 66 -2.84 8.34 -15.33
N ARG A 67 -2.31 7.38 -14.57
CA ARG A 67 -2.72 7.04 -13.21
C ARG A 67 -1.62 7.42 -12.24
N ALA A 68 -1.97 7.79 -11.03
CA ALA A 68 -1.02 7.96 -9.95
C ALA A 68 -1.57 7.40 -8.64
N SER A 69 -0.69 7.18 -7.69
CA SER A 69 -1.03 6.77 -6.33
C SER A 69 0.10 7.14 -5.40
N THR A 70 -0.22 7.87 -4.35
CA THR A 70 0.70 8.20 -3.26
C THR A 70 0.57 7.15 -2.17
N LEU A 71 1.69 6.47 -1.90
CA LEU A 71 1.79 5.43 -0.90
C LEU A 71 2.67 5.88 0.28
N THR A 72 2.81 5.02 1.26
CA THR A 72 3.59 5.35 2.45
C THR A 72 5.06 5.64 2.13
N GLU A 73 5.70 4.86 1.26
CA GLU A 73 7.13 4.93 0.99
C GLU A 73 7.49 5.43 -0.42
N TYR A 74 6.52 5.48 -1.34
CA TYR A 74 6.75 5.93 -2.72
C TYR A 74 5.49 6.50 -3.33
N THR A 75 5.66 7.27 -4.41
CA THR A 75 4.58 7.68 -5.30
C THR A 75 4.76 6.99 -6.64
N TYR A 76 3.71 6.41 -7.15
CA TYR A 76 3.63 5.72 -8.43
C TYR A 76 2.91 6.59 -9.45
N TYR A 77 3.43 6.61 -10.68
CA TYR A 77 2.77 7.16 -11.86
C TYR A 77 2.86 6.14 -12.97
N GLY A 78 1.78 5.88 -13.70
CA GLY A 78 1.80 4.88 -14.76
C GLY A 78 0.72 5.05 -15.79
N PHE A 79 0.98 4.60 -17.02
CA PHE A 79 0.02 4.61 -18.12
C PHE A 79 0.33 3.54 -19.15
N ASN A 80 -0.67 3.24 -19.99
CA ASN A 80 -0.55 2.24 -21.05
C ASN A 80 -0.57 2.92 -22.43
N PRO A 81 0.58 3.22 -23.06
CA PRO A 81 0.60 3.66 -24.44
C PRO A 81 0.31 2.49 -25.39
N HIS A 82 -0.33 2.78 -26.52
CA HIS A 82 -0.30 1.83 -27.63
C HIS A 82 1.15 1.67 -28.09
N ILE A 83 1.59 0.43 -28.39
CA ILE A 83 3.02 0.15 -28.66
C ILE A 83 3.61 1.02 -29.78
N SER A 84 2.82 1.35 -30.83
CA SER A 84 3.26 2.25 -31.92
C SER A 84 3.43 3.71 -31.48
N LYS A 85 3.06 4.05 -30.25
CA LYS A 85 3.15 5.38 -29.64
C LYS A 85 4.07 5.43 -28.43
N LEU A 86 4.83 4.36 -28.17
CA LEU A 86 5.64 4.22 -26.97
C LEU A 86 6.68 5.35 -26.83
N GLU A 87 7.42 5.69 -27.89
CA GLU A 87 8.39 6.80 -27.87
C GLU A 87 7.68 8.13 -27.51
N ARG A 88 6.54 8.42 -28.16
CA ARG A 88 5.75 9.62 -27.85
C ARG A 88 5.24 9.59 -26.40
N GLY A 89 4.84 8.43 -25.91
CA GLY A 89 4.43 8.25 -24.53
C GLY A 89 5.54 8.59 -23.52
N ILE A 90 6.75 8.11 -23.76
CA ILE A 90 7.92 8.41 -22.93
C ILE A 90 8.27 9.92 -23.01
N GLU A 91 8.15 10.54 -24.19
CA GLU A 91 8.32 11.99 -24.35
C GLU A 91 7.34 12.78 -23.48
N ILE A 92 6.02 12.50 -23.58
CA ILE A 92 4.99 13.19 -22.78
C ILE A 92 5.22 12.95 -21.29
N PHE A 93 5.61 11.73 -20.94
CA PHE A 93 5.87 11.36 -19.54
C PHE A 93 7.09 12.08 -18.96
N ALA A 94 8.13 12.32 -19.78
CA ALA A 94 9.24 13.18 -19.37
C ALA A 94 8.79 14.64 -19.20
N ASP A 95 7.97 15.16 -20.13
CA ASP A 95 7.40 16.50 -20.01
C ASP A 95 6.52 16.67 -18.76
N PHE A 96 5.79 15.63 -18.35
CA PHE A 96 4.96 15.62 -17.14
C PHE A 96 5.76 15.99 -15.89
N PHE A 97 6.99 15.46 -15.76
CA PHE A 97 7.88 15.76 -14.63
C PHE A 97 8.76 17.00 -14.87
N ASN A 98 8.69 17.61 -16.05
CA ASN A 98 9.55 18.73 -16.37
C ASN A 98 8.82 20.07 -16.09
N GLN A 99 9.42 20.90 -15.24
CA GLN A 99 8.99 22.26 -14.95
C GLN A 99 7.47 22.40 -14.61
N PRO A 100 6.96 21.70 -13.59
CA PRO A 100 5.59 21.90 -13.14
C PRO A 100 5.37 23.34 -12.72
N THR A 101 4.20 23.90 -12.98
CA THR A 101 3.88 25.31 -12.70
C THR A 101 2.99 25.51 -11.48
N PHE A 102 2.36 24.42 -11.03
CA PHE A 102 1.44 24.40 -9.90
C PHE A 102 0.36 25.49 -9.98
N PRO A 103 -0.44 25.53 -11.06
CA PRO A 103 -1.54 26.48 -11.18
C PRO A 103 -2.72 26.05 -10.29
N ASP A 104 -3.59 27.00 -9.95
CA ASP A 104 -4.89 26.75 -9.30
C ASP A 104 -4.80 25.96 -7.98
N ILE A 105 -3.79 26.19 -7.15
CA ILE A 105 -3.55 25.50 -5.86
C ILE A 105 -4.79 25.52 -4.97
N GLU A 106 -5.50 26.64 -4.89
CA GLU A 106 -6.68 26.76 -4.03
C GLU A 106 -7.87 25.91 -4.52
N LEU A 107 -8.00 25.73 -5.83
CA LEU A 107 -9.00 24.83 -6.40
C LEU A 107 -8.65 23.37 -6.05
N GLU A 108 -7.39 22.99 -6.22
CA GLU A 108 -6.95 21.62 -5.90
C GLU A 108 -7.01 21.34 -4.42
N ARG A 109 -6.67 22.31 -3.57
CA ARG A 109 -6.86 22.21 -2.12
C ARG A 109 -8.28 21.84 -1.73
N GLN A 110 -9.27 22.49 -2.37
CA GLN A 110 -10.69 22.20 -2.12
C GLN A 110 -11.05 20.76 -2.55
N ILE A 111 -10.54 20.31 -3.70
CA ILE A 111 -10.75 18.93 -4.17
C ILE A 111 -10.20 17.93 -3.17
N ILE A 112 -8.97 18.14 -2.67
CA ILE A 112 -8.34 17.26 -1.68
C ILE A 112 -9.10 17.28 -0.33
N LEU A 113 -9.62 18.45 0.06
CA LEU A 113 -10.45 18.54 1.27
C LEU A 113 -11.80 17.83 1.10
N GLU A 114 -12.41 17.86 -0.09
CA GLU A 114 -13.61 17.07 -0.38
C GLU A 114 -13.30 15.55 -0.36
N GLU A 115 -12.17 15.13 -0.92
CA GLU A 115 -11.70 13.74 -0.84
C GLU A 115 -11.47 13.30 0.62
N GLN A 116 -10.91 14.18 1.44
CA GLN A 116 -10.71 13.89 2.87
C GLN A 116 -12.04 13.65 3.61
N LEU A 117 -13.15 14.23 3.16
CA LEU A 117 -14.46 13.99 3.79
C LEU A 117 -14.93 12.53 3.66
N GLU A 118 -14.41 11.76 2.71
CA GLU A 118 -14.68 10.32 2.59
C GLU A 118 -14.17 9.53 3.81
N GLU A 119 -13.14 10.05 4.48
CA GLU A 119 -12.60 9.45 5.71
C GLU A 119 -13.27 9.96 6.99
N MET A 120 -14.19 10.92 6.89
CA MET A 120 -14.79 11.62 8.03
C MET A 120 -16.27 11.29 8.20
N ASN A 121 -16.72 11.25 9.44
CA ASN A 121 -18.17 11.23 9.71
C ASN A 121 -18.78 12.66 9.70
N SER A 122 -20.10 12.73 9.91
CA SER A 122 -20.84 14.01 9.94
C SER A 122 -20.35 15.01 10.99
N ASP A 123 -19.65 14.54 12.02
CA ASP A 123 -19.09 15.37 13.09
C ASP A 123 -17.64 15.82 12.79
N GLY A 124 -17.11 15.50 11.61
CA GLY A 124 -15.75 15.83 11.18
C GLY A 124 -14.67 15.01 11.91
N VAL A 125 -15.01 13.82 12.39
CA VAL A 125 -14.07 12.89 13.02
C VAL A 125 -13.64 11.84 12.01
N ASN A 126 -12.34 11.58 11.91
CA ASN A 126 -11.82 10.51 11.05
C ASN A 126 -12.31 9.15 11.56
N VAL A 127 -13.01 8.43 10.70
CA VAL A 127 -13.62 7.11 10.96
C VAL A 127 -13.06 6.03 10.02
N ASP A 128 -12.06 6.36 9.21
CA ASP A 128 -11.34 5.38 8.42
C ASP A 128 -10.57 4.43 9.35
N ILE A 129 -10.83 3.12 9.23
CA ILE A 129 -10.30 2.13 10.16
C ILE A 129 -8.78 1.95 10.00
N ASP A 130 -8.24 2.07 8.79
CA ASP A 130 -6.81 1.94 8.54
C ASP A 130 -6.04 3.14 9.11
N ASN A 131 -6.58 4.36 9.02
CA ASN A 131 -6.01 5.53 9.68
C ASN A 131 -6.03 5.39 11.21
N GLN A 132 -7.14 4.90 11.78
CA GLN A 132 -7.25 4.62 13.22
C GLN A 132 -6.25 3.55 13.67
N ALA A 133 -6.02 2.52 12.86
CA ALA A 133 -5.04 1.48 13.11
C ALA A 133 -3.61 2.02 13.06
N CYS A 134 -3.27 2.79 12.03
CA CYS A 134 -1.95 3.38 11.87
C CYS A 134 -1.61 4.33 13.04
N GLU A 135 -2.57 5.12 13.52
CA GLU A 135 -2.39 6.00 14.69
C GLU A 135 -2.08 5.21 15.96
N LEU A 136 -2.74 4.05 16.16
CA LEU A 136 -2.50 3.17 17.29
C LEU A 136 -1.18 2.41 17.18
N LEU A 137 -0.89 1.86 15.99
CA LEU A 137 0.26 1.02 15.74
C LEU A 137 1.59 1.80 15.71
N TYR A 138 1.62 3.02 15.18
CA TYR A 138 2.86 3.74 14.86
C TYR A 138 2.99 5.10 15.53
N PRO A 139 2.71 5.23 16.87
CA PRO A 139 2.73 6.52 17.54
C PRO A 139 4.11 7.18 17.46
N GLY A 140 4.14 8.43 16.98
CA GLY A 140 5.39 9.20 16.83
C GLY A 140 6.15 8.99 15.53
N SER A 141 5.71 8.07 14.67
CA SER A 141 6.19 7.90 13.30
C SER A 141 5.26 8.60 12.32
N SER A 142 5.76 8.96 11.14
CA SER A 142 4.92 9.45 10.03
C SER A 142 3.89 8.41 9.55
N LEU A 143 4.13 7.12 9.76
CA LEU A 143 3.13 6.07 9.51
C LEU A 143 1.82 6.24 10.31
N SER A 144 1.84 7.00 11.40
CA SER A 144 0.63 7.29 12.18
C SER A 144 -0.24 8.42 11.61
N TRP A 145 0.17 9.04 10.51
CA TRP A 145 -0.56 10.16 9.92
C TRP A 145 -1.37 9.69 8.70
N PRO A 146 -2.52 10.33 8.41
CA PRO A 146 -3.24 10.04 7.19
C PRO A 146 -2.43 10.46 5.96
N THR A 147 -2.47 9.65 4.91
CA THR A 147 -1.70 9.91 3.67
C THR A 147 -2.20 11.18 2.98
N ILE A 148 -3.50 11.42 3.01
CA ILE A 148 -4.12 12.63 2.44
C ILE A 148 -3.79 13.90 3.24
N GLY A 149 -3.35 13.76 4.49
CA GLY A 149 -3.15 14.87 5.42
C GLY A 149 -4.40 15.19 6.23
N ASN A 150 -4.46 16.37 6.79
CA ASN A 150 -5.64 16.87 7.49
C ASN A 150 -5.90 18.35 7.13
N GLU A 151 -7.10 18.84 7.40
CA GLU A 151 -7.51 20.22 7.05
C GLU A 151 -6.46 21.28 7.41
N LYS A 152 -5.86 21.17 8.59
CA LYS A 152 -4.85 22.12 9.06
C LYS A 152 -3.56 22.04 8.25
N THR A 153 -3.04 20.85 7.99
CA THR A 153 -1.79 20.67 7.25
C THR A 153 -1.97 20.97 5.77
N ILE A 154 -3.08 20.49 5.17
CA ILE A 154 -3.45 20.81 3.79
C ILE A 154 -3.62 22.32 3.61
N GLY A 155 -4.22 23.01 4.59
CA GLY A 155 -4.39 24.46 4.58
C GLY A 155 -3.07 25.26 4.62
N LEU A 156 -1.98 24.67 5.14
CA LEU A 156 -0.66 25.31 5.22
C LEU A 156 0.21 25.11 3.98
N ILE A 157 -0.09 24.10 3.15
CA ILE A 157 0.72 23.79 1.96
C ILE A 157 0.58 24.91 0.93
N ASP A 158 1.66 25.57 0.61
CA ASP A 158 1.74 26.62 -0.38
C ASP A 158 2.61 26.20 -1.59
N LYS A 159 2.64 27.07 -2.60
CA LYS A 159 3.44 26.83 -3.81
C LYS A 159 4.92 26.59 -3.52
N LYS A 160 5.47 27.35 -2.60
CA LYS A 160 6.90 27.25 -2.23
C LYS A 160 7.19 25.89 -1.58
N MET A 161 6.32 25.41 -0.71
CA MET A 161 6.46 24.09 -0.09
C MET A 161 6.38 22.97 -1.14
N LEU A 162 5.47 23.08 -2.11
CA LEU A 162 5.36 22.13 -3.22
C LEU A 162 6.63 22.13 -4.09
N GLU A 163 7.14 23.32 -4.44
CA GLU A 163 8.39 23.47 -5.21
C GLU A 163 9.58 22.86 -4.45
N GLU A 164 9.74 23.16 -3.17
CA GLU A 164 10.81 22.61 -2.33
C GLU A 164 10.71 21.08 -2.20
N TYR A 165 9.51 20.54 -2.03
CA TYR A 165 9.27 19.09 -1.95
C TYR A 165 9.58 18.41 -3.28
N PHE A 166 9.07 18.97 -4.39
CA PHE A 166 9.35 18.48 -5.73
C PHE A 166 10.86 18.48 -6.04
N GLU A 167 11.56 19.59 -5.79
CA GLU A 167 13.01 19.70 -6.01
C GLU A 167 13.82 18.74 -5.15
N THR A 168 13.33 18.40 -3.96
CA THR A 168 14.01 17.48 -3.05
C THR A 168 13.88 16.04 -3.49
N TYR A 169 12.67 15.60 -3.84
CA TYR A 169 12.36 14.18 -4.01
C TYR A 169 12.25 13.75 -5.48
N TYR A 170 11.77 14.62 -6.38
CA TYR A 170 11.58 14.31 -7.81
C TYR A 170 12.86 14.60 -8.61
N CYS A 171 13.89 13.86 -8.29
CA CYS A 171 15.19 13.97 -8.93
C CYS A 171 15.66 12.61 -9.45
N PRO A 172 16.50 12.56 -10.50
CA PRO A 172 16.90 11.30 -11.15
C PRO A 172 17.44 10.21 -10.22
N GLY A 173 18.06 10.58 -9.10
CA GLY A 173 18.58 9.64 -8.12
C GLY A 173 17.50 8.95 -7.26
N ASN A 174 16.29 9.49 -7.22
CA ASN A 174 15.14 8.99 -6.46
C ASN A 174 14.03 8.42 -7.36
N MET A 175 14.24 8.41 -8.68
CA MET A 175 13.24 8.02 -9.67
C MET A 175 13.68 6.77 -10.41
N ILE A 176 12.75 5.84 -10.61
CA ILE A 176 12.93 4.62 -11.37
C ILE A 176 11.88 4.58 -12.47
N LEU A 177 12.34 4.64 -13.71
CA LEU A 177 11.48 4.39 -14.87
C LEU A 177 11.46 2.89 -15.14
N SER A 178 10.29 2.28 -15.05
CA SER A 178 10.07 0.87 -15.35
C SER A 178 9.13 0.74 -16.54
N VAL A 179 9.51 -0.07 -17.53
CA VAL A 179 8.70 -0.28 -18.74
C VAL A 179 8.58 -1.79 -19.01
N ALA A 180 7.35 -2.29 -19.00
CA ALA A 180 7.05 -3.67 -19.31
C ALA A 180 6.23 -3.77 -20.59
N GLY A 181 6.51 -4.78 -21.42
CA GLY A 181 5.78 -4.99 -22.68
C GLY A 181 6.63 -5.57 -23.81
N PRO A 182 6.12 -5.55 -25.04
CA PRO A 182 6.85 -6.01 -26.22
C PRO A 182 7.86 -4.94 -26.70
N ILE A 183 8.90 -4.71 -25.90
CA ILE A 183 9.88 -3.62 -26.03
C ILE A 183 11.30 -4.15 -26.16
N LEU A 184 12.21 -3.32 -26.62
CA LEU A 184 13.65 -3.57 -26.56
C LEU A 184 14.30 -2.62 -25.54
N HIS A 185 15.24 -3.14 -24.76
CA HIS A 185 15.92 -2.38 -23.72
C HIS A 185 16.62 -1.14 -24.29
N GLU A 186 17.31 -1.32 -25.40
CA GLU A 186 18.09 -0.27 -26.07
C GLU A 186 17.22 0.90 -26.52
N ASP A 187 16.01 0.63 -27.00
CA ASP A 187 15.06 1.67 -27.41
C ASP A 187 14.59 2.49 -26.19
N ILE A 188 14.25 1.82 -25.08
CA ILE A 188 13.81 2.50 -23.86
C ILE A 188 14.93 3.36 -23.28
N VAL A 189 16.16 2.86 -23.25
CA VAL A 189 17.33 3.64 -22.82
C VAL A 189 17.52 4.86 -23.69
N ALA A 190 17.49 4.70 -25.03
CA ALA A 190 17.64 5.80 -25.98
C ALA A 190 16.53 6.87 -25.82
N TYR A 191 15.27 6.46 -25.67
CA TYR A 191 14.16 7.39 -25.41
C TYR A 191 14.33 8.10 -24.06
N THR A 192 14.75 7.38 -23.05
CA THR A 192 14.98 7.95 -21.71
C THR A 192 16.12 8.98 -21.77
N GLU A 193 17.22 8.67 -22.37
CA GLU A 193 18.33 9.61 -22.54
C GLU A 193 17.92 10.85 -23.35
N LYS A 194 17.13 10.67 -24.41
CA LYS A 194 16.67 11.75 -25.26
C LYS A 194 15.75 12.73 -24.52
N TYR A 195 14.78 12.24 -23.73
CA TYR A 195 13.72 13.06 -23.18
C TYR A 195 13.93 13.43 -21.70
N PHE A 196 14.44 12.52 -20.88
CA PHE A 196 14.63 12.78 -19.44
C PHE A 196 15.96 13.50 -19.12
N SER A 197 16.93 13.53 -20.05
CA SER A 197 18.17 14.30 -19.86
C SER A 197 17.95 15.81 -19.71
N GLN A 198 16.80 16.31 -20.14
CA GLN A 198 16.41 17.71 -19.99
C GLN A 198 15.90 18.05 -18.60
N ILE A 199 15.55 17.06 -17.77
CA ILE A 199 15.14 17.27 -16.40
C ILE A 199 16.37 17.66 -15.59
N PRO A 200 16.38 18.83 -14.93
CA PRO A 200 17.53 19.27 -14.14
C PRO A 200 17.86 18.26 -13.04
N VAL A 201 19.12 17.96 -12.87
CA VAL A 201 19.61 17.17 -11.72
C VAL A 201 19.52 18.06 -10.48
N ARG A 202 18.43 17.96 -9.76
CA ARG A 202 18.15 18.67 -8.51
C ARG A 202 18.12 17.64 -7.37
N GLY A 203 18.20 18.11 -6.15
CA GLY A 203 18.12 17.26 -4.97
C GLY A 203 19.33 16.33 -4.78
N LYS A 204 19.18 15.41 -3.84
CA LYS A 204 20.17 14.36 -3.54
C LYS A 204 19.45 13.02 -3.53
N THR A 205 20.16 11.97 -3.92
CA THR A 205 19.68 10.61 -3.74
C THR A 205 19.37 10.38 -2.27
N ILE A 206 18.13 10.03 -1.96
CA ILE A 206 17.67 9.72 -0.60
C ILE A 206 18.09 8.29 -0.26
N SER A 207 18.61 8.09 0.95
CA SER A 207 18.87 6.74 1.45
C SER A 207 17.57 5.93 1.50
N PRO A 208 17.56 4.66 1.06
CA PRO A 208 16.37 3.81 1.18
C PRO A 208 15.79 3.71 2.60
N ASN A 209 16.63 3.87 3.61
CA ASN A 209 16.26 3.77 5.03
C ASN A 209 16.09 5.14 5.70
N TYR A 210 15.94 6.22 4.92
CA TYR A 210 15.68 7.55 5.46
C TYR A 210 14.19 7.78 5.61
N PHE A 211 13.69 7.72 6.84
CA PHE A 211 12.28 8.00 7.14
C PHE A 211 12.16 9.00 8.28
N VAL A 212 11.06 9.75 8.30
CA VAL A 212 10.78 10.71 9.37
C VAL A 212 10.13 10.00 10.56
N GLY A 213 10.72 10.19 11.73
CA GLY A 213 10.28 9.54 12.97
C GLY A 213 10.96 8.18 13.21
N THR A 214 10.69 7.61 14.36
CA THR A 214 11.19 6.29 14.76
C THR A 214 10.04 5.38 15.10
N LEU A 215 10.12 4.13 14.66
CA LEU A 215 9.17 3.11 15.07
C LEU A 215 9.40 2.76 16.55
N ASN A 216 8.33 2.79 17.33
CA ASN A 216 8.34 2.32 18.71
C ASN A 216 7.57 1.00 18.78
N GLU A 217 8.29 -0.10 18.83
CA GLU A 217 7.73 -1.45 18.90
C GLU A 217 7.73 -2.04 20.33
N ASN A 218 7.96 -1.22 21.34
CA ASN A 218 8.02 -1.65 22.76
C ASN A 218 6.62 -1.84 23.38
N GLN A 219 5.72 -2.49 22.67
CA GLN A 219 4.39 -2.86 23.18
C GLN A 219 4.51 -4.09 24.08
N VAL A 220 3.89 -4.05 25.28
CA VAL A 220 3.96 -5.12 26.30
C VAL A 220 2.61 -5.73 26.65
N ARG A 221 1.54 -5.24 26.04
CA ARG A 221 0.16 -5.71 26.24
C ARG A 221 -0.71 -5.31 25.05
N PRO A 222 -1.88 -5.91 24.84
CA PRO A 222 -2.81 -5.48 23.81
C PRO A 222 -3.14 -3.99 23.91
N ALA A 223 -3.27 -3.33 22.77
CA ALA A 223 -3.72 -1.95 22.67
C ALA A 223 -5.07 -1.88 21.96
N PHE A 224 -5.86 -0.86 22.31
CA PHE A 224 -7.23 -0.72 21.83
C PHE A 224 -7.48 0.68 21.32
N ARG A 225 -8.26 0.76 20.25
CA ARG A 225 -8.85 1.99 19.74
C ARG A 225 -10.32 1.77 19.48
N PHE A 226 -11.17 2.58 20.08
CA PHE A 226 -12.59 2.55 19.86
C PHE A 226 -13.03 3.92 19.38
N GLN A 227 -13.52 3.98 18.16
CA GLN A 227 -14.05 5.19 17.54
C GLN A 227 -15.55 4.99 17.30
N TYR A 228 -16.38 5.75 18.02
CA TYR A 228 -17.82 5.71 17.78
C TYR A 228 -18.16 6.39 16.45
N ASP A 229 -19.00 5.71 15.69
CA ASP A 229 -19.67 6.27 14.52
C ASP A 229 -21.11 5.74 14.45
N ALA A 230 -22.03 6.55 13.93
CA ALA A 230 -23.46 6.24 13.88
C ALA A 230 -23.88 5.45 12.64
N ASP A 231 -22.95 4.82 11.94
CA ASP A 231 -23.23 4.00 10.76
C ASP A 231 -24.04 2.75 11.11
N SER A 232 -24.50 2.02 10.10
CA SER A 232 -25.30 0.80 10.24
C SER A 232 -24.50 -0.43 10.63
N GLN A 233 -23.18 -0.43 10.40
CA GLN A 233 -22.27 -1.54 10.65
C GLN A 233 -21.10 -1.11 11.53
N VAL A 234 -20.46 -2.11 12.14
CA VAL A 234 -19.22 -1.94 12.90
C VAL A 234 -18.08 -2.59 12.12
N GLN A 235 -17.04 -1.82 11.91
CA GLN A 235 -15.77 -2.32 11.42
C GLN A 235 -14.89 -2.70 12.61
N MET A 236 -14.25 -3.86 12.56
CA MET A 236 -13.25 -4.28 13.54
C MET A 236 -12.02 -4.78 12.81
N GLN A 237 -10.87 -4.28 13.21
CA GLN A 237 -9.58 -4.71 12.73
C GLN A 237 -8.74 -5.22 13.91
N ILE A 238 -8.25 -6.45 13.79
CA ILE A 238 -7.36 -7.10 14.76
C ILE A 238 -5.99 -7.19 14.12
N CYS A 239 -5.05 -6.36 14.58
CA CYS A 239 -3.74 -6.22 13.98
C CYS A 239 -2.65 -6.81 14.87
N PHE A 240 -1.82 -7.67 14.33
CA PHE A 240 -0.58 -8.12 14.96
C PHE A 240 0.61 -7.48 14.26
N ARG A 241 1.54 -6.89 15.02
CA ARG A 241 2.81 -6.43 14.46
C ARG A 241 3.58 -7.61 13.87
N ALA A 242 3.99 -7.47 12.62
CA ALA A 242 4.71 -8.49 11.87
C ALA A 242 6.02 -7.92 11.31
N TYR A 243 6.58 -8.55 10.31
CA TYR A 243 7.89 -8.23 9.77
C TYR A 243 7.80 -7.44 8.46
N SER A 244 8.89 -6.77 8.14
CA SER A 244 9.06 -6.07 6.87
C SER A 244 9.13 -7.05 5.69
N TYR A 245 8.93 -6.54 4.47
CA TYR A 245 9.10 -7.36 3.25
C TYR A 245 10.57 -7.76 2.99
N ASN A 246 11.53 -7.16 3.70
CA ASN A 246 12.96 -7.53 3.66
C ASN A 246 13.32 -8.62 4.67
N ASP A 247 12.39 -9.01 5.56
CA ASP A 247 12.65 -10.04 6.57
C ASP A 247 12.69 -11.43 5.93
N PRO A 248 13.61 -12.31 6.34
CA PRO A 248 13.67 -13.71 5.85
C PRO A 248 12.36 -14.49 6.04
N ASP A 249 11.52 -14.08 6.99
CA ASP A 249 10.25 -14.73 7.30
C ASP A 249 9.04 -14.15 6.57
N TYR A 250 9.25 -13.15 5.71
CA TYR A 250 8.18 -12.48 4.96
C TYR A 250 7.25 -13.46 4.22
N TYR A 251 7.81 -14.39 3.45
CA TYR A 251 6.98 -15.37 2.72
C TYR A 251 6.24 -16.34 3.64
N ALA A 252 6.75 -16.63 4.83
CA ALA A 252 6.01 -17.41 5.82
C ALA A 252 4.78 -16.64 6.32
N ILE A 253 4.87 -15.31 6.49
CA ILE A 253 3.71 -14.47 6.83
C ILE A 253 2.69 -14.46 5.69
N CYS A 254 3.13 -14.37 4.44
CA CYS A 254 2.23 -14.49 3.28
C CYS A 254 1.48 -15.83 3.27
N MET A 255 2.14 -16.93 3.64
CA MET A 255 1.47 -18.24 3.74
C MET A 255 0.51 -18.30 4.93
N ILE A 256 0.83 -17.70 6.08
CA ILE A 256 -0.09 -17.58 7.21
C ILE A 256 -1.34 -16.83 6.80
N GLN A 257 -1.17 -15.67 6.17
CA GLN A 257 -2.27 -14.85 5.66
C GLN A 257 -3.20 -15.69 4.76
N ARG A 258 -2.64 -16.42 3.79
CA ARG A 258 -3.39 -17.24 2.84
C ARG A 258 -4.11 -18.42 3.48
N ILE A 259 -3.54 -19.04 4.52
CA ILE A 259 -4.23 -20.09 5.27
C ILE A 259 -5.47 -19.54 5.96
N PHE A 260 -5.39 -18.31 6.50
CA PHE A 260 -6.54 -17.66 7.11
C PHE A 260 -7.54 -17.14 6.07
N ASP A 261 -7.06 -16.57 4.95
CA ASP A 261 -7.92 -15.98 3.93
C ASP A 261 -7.29 -16.02 2.53
N ASP A 262 -7.61 -17.10 1.79
CA ASP A 262 -7.29 -17.23 0.36
C ASP A 262 -8.38 -18.06 -0.34
N GLY A 263 -9.54 -17.43 -0.51
CA GLY A 263 -10.72 -18.03 -1.11
C GLY A 263 -11.64 -18.72 -0.09
N ILE A 264 -12.77 -19.21 -0.58
CA ILE A 264 -13.90 -19.67 0.24
C ILE A 264 -13.57 -20.87 1.15
N THR A 265 -12.53 -21.61 0.85
CA THR A 265 -12.08 -22.78 1.61
C THR A 265 -11.07 -22.45 2.72
N SER A 266 -10.69 -21.19 2.87
CA SER A 266 -9.79 -20.73 3.92
C SER A 266 -10.48 -20.69 5.29
N ARG A 267 -9.69 -20.72 6.36
CA ARG A 267 -10.20 -20.87 7.75
C ARG A 267 -11.23 -19.82 8.13
N LEU A 268 -10.99 -18.55 7.86
CA LEU A 268 -11.92 -17.47 8.24
C LEU A 268 -13.19 -17.49 7.39
N GLN A 269 -13.07 -17.72 6.07
CA GLN A 269 -14.24 -17.79 5.21
C GLN A 269 -15.15 -18.95 5.62
N GLN A 270 -14.60 -20.12 5.92
CA GLN A 270 -15.37 -21.25 6.43
C GLN A 270 -15.99 -20.92 7.78
N ALA A 271 -15.19 -20.48 8.75
CA ALA A 271 -15.67 -20.31 10.13
C ALA A 271 -16.71 -19.19 10.29
N LEU A 272 -16.55 -18.08 9.58
CA LEU A 272 -17.42 -16.91 9.73
C LEU A 272 -18.55 -16.86 8.71
N ARG A 273 -18.27 -17.20 7.46
CA ARG A 273 -19.23 -17.07 6.37
C ARG A 273 -20.02 -18.36 6.14
N GLU A 274 -19.33 -19.46 5.81
CA GLU A 274 -19.97 -20.68 5.35
C GLU A 274 -20.71 -21.42 6.50
N ASP A 275 -20.04 -21.61 7.66
CA ASP A 275 -20.59 -22.37 8.77
C ASP A 275 -21.61 -21.59 9.59
N ARG A 276 -21.48 -20.25 9.70
CA ARG A 276 -22.25 -19.44 10.64
C ARG A 276 -23.04 -18.28 10.04
N GLY A 277 -22.73 -17.85 8.82
CA GLY A 277 -23.36 -16.69 8.18
C GLY A 277 -23.22 -15.40 9.02
N LEU A 278 -22.10 -15.25 9.74
CA LEU A 278 -21.87 -14.12 10.64
C LEU A 278 -21.39 -12.88 9.89
N ALA A 279 -20.48 -13.04 8.93
CA ALA A 279 -19.90 -11.96 8.15
C ALA A 279 -20.05 -12.23 6.66
N TYR A 280 -20.38 -11.19 5.88
CA TYR A 280 -20.35 -11.27 4.43
C TYR A 280 -18.92 -11.08 3.90
N ALA A 281 -18.20 -10.13 4.48
CA ALA A 281 -16.81 -9.85 4.17
C ALA A 281 -15.95 -10.04 5.43
N VAL A 282 -14.95 -10.89 5.29
CA VAL A 282 -13.84 -11.05 6.23
C VAL A 282 -12.58 -11.10 5.41
N GLU A 283 -11.55 -10.44 5.86
CA GLU A 283 -10.27 -10.39 5.17
C GLU A 283 -9.13 -10.61 6.16
N CYS A 284 -8.10 -11.34 5.72
CA CYS A 284 -6.82 -11.36 6.40
C CYS A 284 -5.76 -10.75 5.47
N ARG A 285 -5.12 -9.68 5.92
CA ARG A 285 -4.12 -8.96 5.14
C ARG A 285 -2.74 -9.07 5.79
N ALA A 286 -1.71 -9.22 4.97
CA ALA A 286 -0.32 -9.05 5.38
C ALA A 286 0.20 -7.76 4.76
N THR A 287 0.33 -6.71 5.56
CA THR A 287 0.84 -5.41 5.13
C THR A 287 2.29 -5.26 5.56
N SER A 288 3.17 -4.87 4.63
CA SER A 288 4.59 -4.74 4.92
C SER A 288 5.18 -3.47 4.31
N SER A 289 6.04 -2.84 5.08
CA SER A 289 6.92 -1.74 4.69
C SER A 289 8.38 -2.20 4.69
N SER A 290 9.31 -1.32 4.41
CA SER A 290 10.74 -1.65 4.36
C SER A 290 11.34 -2.04 5.72
N ASP A 291 10.73 -1.64 6.84
CA ASP A 291 11.25 -1.84 8.21
C ASP A 291 10.21 -2.34 9.22
N THR A 292 8.95 -2.52 8.83
CA THR A 292 7.86 -3.02 9.69
C THR A 292 6.78 -3.71 8.87
N GLY A 293 5.81 -4.33 9.54
CA GLY A 293 4.64 -4.92 8.92
C GLY A 293 3.56 -5.28 9.93
N THR A 294 2.41 -5.71 9.42
CA THR A 294 1.28 -6.22 10.20
C THR A 294 0.67 -7.45 9.55
N LEU A 295 0.02 -8.26 10.36
CA LEU A 295 -0.95 -9.26 9.94
C LEU A 295 -2.29 -8.86 10.54
N ASP A 296 -3.24 -8.54 9.67
CA ASP A 296 -4.50 -7.90 10.02
C ASP A 296 -5.66 -8.85 9.73
N PHE A 297 -6.68 -8.84 10.61
CA PHE A 297 -7.94 -9.55 10.44
C PHE A 297 -9.06 -8.52 10.48
N ASP A 298 -9.70 -8.32 9.35
CA ASP A 298 -10.66 -7.25 9.11
C ASP A 298 -12.07 -7.81 8.93
N VAL A 299 -13.03 -7.22 9.61
CA VAL A 299 -14.44 -7.58 9.44
C VAL A 299 -15.33 -6.34 9.50
N CYS A 300 -16.43 -6.39 8.74
CA CYS A 300 -17.49 -5.41 8.78
C CYS A 300 -18.82 -6.16 9.03
N VAL A 301 -19.45 -5.92 10.18
CA VAL A 301 -20.64 -6.65 10.63
C VAL A 301 -21.60 -5.77 11.38
N SER A 302 -22.85 -6.24 11.59
CA SER A 302 -23.79 -5.61 12.51
C SER A 302 -23.31 -5.74 13.96
N VAL A 303 -23.63 -4.76 14.81
CA VAL A 303 -23.13 -4.69 16.19
C VAL A 303 -23.53 -5.90 17.05
N ASP A 304 -24.68 -6.51 16.78
CA ASP A 304 -25.16 -7.71 17.47
C ASP A 304 -24.30 -8.95 17.21
N LYS A 305 -23.64 -9.05 16.06
CA LYS A 305 -22.75 -10.15 15.68
C LYS A 305 -21.29 -9.94 16.10
N LEU A 306 -20.89 -8.71 16.40
CA LEU A 306 -19.48 -8.32 16.59
C LEU A 306 -18.76 -9.18 17.64
N ILE A 307 -19.42 -9.45 18.78
CA ILE A 307 -18.81 -10.25 19.86
C ILE A 307 -18.56 -11.69 19.42
N GLU A 308 -19.53 -12.30 18.75
CA GLU A 308 -19.40 -13.67 18.26
C GLU A 308 -18.30 -13.78 17.19
N VAL A 309 -18.24 -12.81 16.27
CA VAL A 309 -17.19 -12.73 15.24
C VAL A 309 -15.82 -12.60 15.90
N CYS A 310 -15.65 -11.70 16.86
CA CYS A 310 -14.41 -11.55 17.62
C CYS A 310 -13.98 -12.88 18.27
N GLN A 311 -14.92 -13.59 18.92
CA GLN A 311 -14.64 -14.89 19.54
C GLN A 311 -14.24 -15.96 18.52
N VAL A 312 -14.86 -15.98 17.35
CA VAL A 312 -14.54 -16.94 16.29
C VAL A 312 -13.14 -16.68 15.76
N ILE A 313 -12.77 -15.42 15.45
CA ILE A 313 -11.42 -15.09 14.97
C ILE A 313 -10.36 -15.53 15.98
N PHE A 314 -10.51 -15.18 17.27
CA PHE A 314 -9.54 -15.61 18.29
C PHE A 314 -9.52 -17.14 18.50
N ARG A 315 -10.63 -17.84 18.29
CA ARG A 315 -10.66 -19.28 18.32
C ARG A 315 -9.84 -19.88 17.18
N GLU A 316 -10.01 -19.38 15.96
CA GLU A 316 -9.24 -19.84 14.79
C GLU A 316 -7.74 -19.56 14.95
N ILE A 317 -7.37 -18.36 15.45
CA ILE A 317 -5.98 -18.02 15.77
C ILE A 317 -5.41 -18.98 16.83
N ASN A 318 -6.14 -19.23 17.92
CA ASN A 318 -5.71 -20.14 18.98
C ASN A 318 -5.58 -21.57 18.47
N THR A 319 -6.54 -22.06 17.68
CA THR A 319 -6.45 -23.38 17.04
C THR A 319 -5.18 -23.48 16.19
N PHE A 320 -4.90 -22.47 15.37
CA PHE A 320 -3.69 -22.41 14.56
C PHE A 320 -2.40 -22.41 15.38
N LEU A 321 -2.37 -21.68 16.51
CA LEU A 321 -1.22 -21.66 17.42
C LEU A 321 -1.00 -23.01 18.15
N HIS A 322 -2.06 -23.74 18.45
CA HIS A 322 -1.97 -25.02 19.16
C HIS A 322 -1.69 -26.19 18.24
N GLU A 323 -2.34 -26.26 17.08
CA GLU A 323 -2.31 -27.40 16.18
C GLU A 323 -1.31 -27.20 15.02
N GLY A 324 -1.01 -25.94 14.67
CA GLY A 324 -0.25 -25.59 13.48
C GLY A 324 -1.09 -25.70 12.19
N PRO A 325 -0.50 -25.38 11.04
CA PRO A 325 -1.12 -25.66 9.75
C PRO A 325 -0.97 -27.14 9.40
N SER A 326 -1.98 -27.69 8.73
CA SER A 326 -1.82 -29.02 8.11
C SER A 326 -0.93 -28.95 6.86
N SER A 327 -0.34 -30.11 6.49
CA SER A 327 0.41 -30.18 5.23
C SER A 327 -0.47 -29.93 4.01
N GLU A 328 -1.74 -30.30 4.07
CA GLU A 328 -2.71 -30.10 2.99
C GLU A 328 -3.02 -28.60 2.82
N GLU A 329 -3.25 -27.86 3.90
CA GLU A 329 -3.46 -26.40 3.86
C GLU A 329 -2.23 -25.70 3.25
N LEU A 330 -1.03 -26.05 3.70
CA LEU A 330 0.20 -25.43 3.19
C LEU A 330 0.40 -25.70 1.70
N GLU A 331 0.27 -26.95 1.26
CA GLU A 331 0.43 -27.29 -0.15
C GLU A 331 -0.65 -26.61 -1.02
N HIS A 332 -1.88 -26.50 -0.53
CA HIS A 332 -2.95 -25.79 -1.22
C HIS A 332 -2.60 -24.32 -1.42
N VAL A 333 -2.22 -23.59 -0.38
CA VAL A 333 -1.91 -22.14 -0.51
C VAL A 333 -0.63 -21.87 -1.31
N LYS A 334 0.38 -22.77 -1.23
CA LYS A 334 1.57 -22.69 -2.09
C LYS A 334 1.19 -22.82 -3.57
N GLN A 335 0.35 -23.81 -3.89
CA GLN A 335 -0.06 -24.04 -5.28
C GLN A 335 -0.82 -22.82 -5.84
N ARG A 336 -1.72 -22.26 -5.05
CA ARG A 336 -2.44 -21.04 -5.43
C ARG A 336 -1.49 -19.85 -5.62
N TYR A 337 -0.52 -19.69 -4.70
CA TYR A 337 0.51 -18.68 -4.81
C TYR A 337 1.30 -18.80 -6.12
N PHE A 338 1.69 -20.02 -6.50
CA PHE A 338 2.43 -20.26 -7.74
C PHE A 338 1.57 -19.97 -8.99
N TYR A 339 0.28 -20.29 -8.95
CA TYR A 339 -0.61 -19.91 -10.05
C TYR A 339 -0.75 -18.39 -10.19
N GLU A 340 -0.83 -17.66 -9.08
CA GLU A 340 -0.86 -16.20 -9.13
C GLU A 340 0.45 -15.62 -9.69
N LEU A 341 1.60 -16.18 -9.31
CA LEU A 341 2.87 -15.78 -9.91
C LEU A 341 2.87 -15.99 -11.42
N ASP A 342 2.33 -17.11 -11.90
CA ASP A 342 2.21 -17.37 -13.34
C ASP A 342 1.27 -16.38 -14.03
N PHE A 343 0.12 -16.05 -13.42
CA PHE A 343 -0.79 -15.05 -13.96
C PHE A 343 -0.16 -13.64 -13.98
N ASP A 344 0.61 -13.29 -12.96
CA ASP A 344 1.33 -12.01 -12.89
C ASP A 344 2.40 -11.88 -13.99
N LEU A 345 2.93 -13.00 -14.51
CA LEU A 345 3.90 -12.96 -15.62
C LEU A 345 3.28 -12.46 -16.94
N ASP A 346 1.97 -12.54 -17.09
CA ASP A 346 1.24 -12.09 -18.28
C ASP A 346 0.75 -10.62 -18.16
N ASP A 347 0.90 -10.00 -16.98
CA ASP A 347 0.42 -8.64 -16.70
C ASP A 347 1.56 -7.62 -16.62
N PRO A 348 1.71 -6.73 -17.62
CA PRO A 348 2.76 -5.70 -17.62
C PRO A 348 2.73 -4.77 -16.40
N TYR A 349 1.54 -4.47 -15.86
CA TYR A 349 1.41 -3.66 -14.65
C TYR A 349 1.99 -4.37 -13.43
N LYS A 350 1.65 -5.64 -13.24
CA LYS A 350 2.19 -6.47 -12.15
C LYS A 350 3.71 -6.63 -12.24
N GLN A 351 4.22 -6.81 -13.46
CA GLN A 351 5.66 -6.90 -13.69
C GLN A 351 6.36 -5.57 -13.38
N ASN A 352 5.79 -4.42 -13.74
CA ASN A 352 6.33 -3.12 -13.36
C ASN A 352 6.32 -2.90 -11.84
N LEU A 353 5.25 -3.30 -11.15
CA LEU A 353 5.21 -3.23 -9.68
C LEU A 353 6.31 -4.09 -9.07
N ARG A 354 6.46 -5.33 -9.52
CA ARG A 354 7.49 -6.26 -9.04
C ARG A 354 8.89 -5.65 -9.12
N TYR A 355 9.32 -5.26 -10.31
CA TYR A 355 10.70 -4.84 -10.53
C TYR A 355 10.94 -3.35 -10.27
N GLY A 356 9.96 -2.49 -10.50
CA GLY A 356 10.09 -1.06 -10.24
C GLY A 356 10.14 -0.74 -8.75
N PHE A 357 9.23 -1.34 -7.97
CA PHE A 357 9.19 -1.16 -6.52
C PHE A 357 10.43 -1.76 -5.84
N THR A 358 10.84 -2.98 -6.23
CA THR A 358 11.99 -3.64 -5.60
C THR A 358 13.28 -2.85 -5.78
N LYS A 359 13.45 -2.17 -6.92
CA LYS A 359 14.60 -1.27 -7.14
C LYS A 359 14.63 -0.05 -6.21
N LEU A 360 13.52 0.34 -5.63
CA LEU A 360 13.53 1.42 -4.64
C LEU A 360 14.09 0.95 -3.29
N TYR A 361 13.75 -0.26 -2.82
CA TYR A 361 13.91 -0.63 -1.42
C TYR A 361 14.49 -2.00 -1.15
N SER A 362 14.38 -2.97 -2.05
CA SER A 362 14.74 -4.36 -1.80
C SER A 362 15.68 -4.95 -2.84
N GLU A 363 16.06 -6.21 -2.62
CA GLU A 363 16.75 -7.01 -3.62
C GLU A 363 15.81 -7.37 -4.77
N ASP A 364 16.35 -7.43 -5.97
CA ASP A 364 15.63 -7.98 -7.13
C ASP A 364 15.43 -9.48 -6.95
N ILE A 365 14.22 -9.86 -6.60
CA ILE A 365 13.83 -11.26 -6.51
C ILE A 365 13.00 -11.59 -7.75
N GLY A 366 13.60 -12.35 -8.67
CA GLY A 366 12.88 -12.89 -9.81
C GLY A 366 11.92 -14.01 -9.40
N PRO A 367 10.92 -14.35 -10.27
CA PRO A 367 9.93 -15.39 -9.98
C PRO A 367 10.53 -16.75 -9.59
N GLU A 368 11.64 -17.15 -10.20
CA GLU A 368 12.32 -18.42 -9.92
C GLU A 368 12.86 -18.48 -8.49
N GLU A 369 13.46 -17.40 -8.01
CA GLU A 369 13.96 -17.33 -6.62
C GLU A 369 12.79 -17.26 -5.63
N GLU A 370 11.72 -16.54 -5.97
CA GLU A 370 10.50 -16.49 -5.16
C GLU A 370 9.83 -17.85 -5.07
N TRP A 371 9.70 -18.58 -6.18
CA TRP A 371 9.21 -19.97 -6.18
C TRP A 371 10.04 -20.88 -5.28
N LYS A 372 11.36 -20.75 -5.33
CA LYS A 372 12.27 -21.51 -4.49
C LYS A 372 12.08 -21.18 -3.01
N ARG A 373 11.99 -19.90 -2.65
CA ARG A 373 11.78 -19.46 -1.27
C ARG A 373 10.43 -19.94 -0.73
N VAL A 374 9.36 -19.75 -1.47
CA VAL A 374 8.02 -20.24 -1.08
C VAL A 374 7.97 -21.76 -1.04
N GLY A 375 8.53 -22.43 -2.04
CA GLY A 375 8.58 -23.89 -2.09
C GLY A 375 9.32 -24.53 -0.90
N ALA A 376 10.34 -23.85 -0.37
CA ALA A 376 11.12 -24.32 0.78
C ALA A 376 10.43 -24.12 2.14
N ILE A 377 9.30 -23.42 2.21
CA ILE A 377 8.56 -23.17 3.46
C ILE A 377 7.95 -24.49 3.94
N THR A 378 8.14 -24.81 5.23
CA THR A 378 7.55 -25.99 5.87
C THR A 378 6.45 -25.60 6.86
N THR A 379 5.63 -26.55 7.27
CA THR A 379 4.61 -26.36 8.32
C THR A 379 5.23 -25.91 9.64
N GLU A 380 6.40 -26.46 9.99
CA GLU A 380 7.14 -26.09 11.21
C GLU A 380 7.60 -24.62 11.12
N LYS A 381 8.08 -24.19 9.95
CA LYS A 381 8.50 -22.78 9.74
C LYS A 381 7.33 -21.82 9.91
N ILE A 382 6.18 -22.11 9.29
CA ILE A 382 4.98 -21.28 9.44
C ILE A 382 4.54 -21.25 10.90
N TRP A 383 4.50 -22.39 11.57
CA TRP A 383 4.08 -22.46 12.96
C TRP A 383 5.03 -21.71 13.91
N ASP A 384 6.33 -21.78 13.66
CA ASP A 384 7.34 -21.03 14.41
C ASP A 384 7.16 -19.51 14.21
N VAL A 385 6.94 -19.05 12.97
CA VAL A 385 6.68 -17.63 12.67
C VAL A 385 5.38 -17.18 13.33
N ALA A 386 4.30 -17.94 13.22
CA ALA A 386 3.02 -17.62 13.83
C ALA A 386 3.15 -17.41 15.35
N LYS A 387 3.87 -18.28 16.04
CA LYS A 387 4.14 -18.15 17.50
C LYS A 387 4.94 -16.90 17.86
N ARG A 388 5.70 -16.33 16.93
CA ARG A 388 6.47 -15.09 17.16
C ARG A 388 5.74 -13.80 16.80
N ILE A 389 4.72 -13.89 15.93
CA ILE A 389 3.95 -12.70 15.53
C ILE A 389 2.59 -12.62 16.22
N LEU A 390 1.87 -13.74 16.39
CA LEU A 390 0.56 -13.78 17.01
C LEU A 390 0.69 -13.80 18.56
N LEU A 391 1.30 -12.77 19.10
CA LEU A 391 1.55 -12.59 20.53
C LEU A 391 0.67 -11.49 21.10
N SER A 392 0.22 -11.68 22.33
CA SER A 392 -0.63 -10.72 23.06
C SER A 392 0.01 -9.31 23.12
N GLU A 393 1.33 -9.23 23.31
CA GLU A 393 2.06 -7.95 23.33
C GLU A 393 2.19 -7.28 21.95
N LYS A 394 1.85 -7.97 20.86
CA LYS A 394 1.85 -7.43 19.49
C LYS A 394 0.44 -7.12 18.97
N LEU A 395 -0.56 -7.40 19.78
CA LEU A 395 -1.98 -7.32 19.40
C LEU A 395 -2.54 -5.92 19.59
N ASN A 396 -3.20 -5.42 18.55
CA ASN A 396 -3.92 -4.16 18.54
C ASN A 396 -5.33 -4.41 18.00
N VAL A 397 -6.34 -3.82 18.62
CA VAL A 397 -7.73 -3.98 18.20
C VAL A 397 -8.37 -2.62 18.01
N ILE A 398 -8.86 -2.39 16.82
CA ILE A 398 -9.52 -1.17 16.39
C ILE A 398 -10.99 -1.49 16.11
N VAL A 399 -11.90 -0.67 16.61
CA VAL A 399 -13.33 -0.79 16.40
C VAL A 399 -13.90 0.57 16.02
N VAL A 400 -14.53 0.65 14.87
CA VAL A 400 -15.20 1.86 14.37
C VAL A 400 -16.66 1.53 14.09
N GLY A 401 -17.60 2.29 14.67
CA GLY A 401 -19.03 2.11 14.42
C GLY A 401 -19.90 2.27 15.66
N PRO A 402 -21.19 1.87 15.60
CA PRO A 402 -22.19 2.13 16.64
C PRO A 402 -22.11 1.10 17.80
N TYR A 403 -20.97 0.95 18.43
CA TYR A 403 -20.82 0.06 19.59
C TYR A 403 -21.35 0.70 20.89
N THR A 404 -21.65 -0.14 21.91
CA THR A 404 -21.98 0.29 23.27
C THR A 404 -20.81 0.00 24.22
N GLU A 405 -20.79 0.67 25.41
CA GLU A 405 -19.75 0.37 26.42
C GLU A 405 -19.77 -1.12 26.84
N ALA A 406 -20.94 -1.75 26.89
CA ALA A 406 -21.04 -3.18 27.20
C ALA A 406 -20.38 -4.06 26.11
N VAL A 407 -20.46 -3.68 24.86
CA VAL A 407 -19.78 -4.37 23.74
C VAL A 407 -18.27 -4.15 23.84
N LYS A 408 -17.83 -2.91 24.07
CA LYS A 408 -16.42 -2.57 24.26
C LYS A 408 -15.79 -3.38 25.40
N GLU A 409 -16.39 -3.38 26.59
CA GLU A 409 -15.90 -4.18 27.73
C GLU A 409 -15.82 -5.68 27.45
N LYS A 410 -16.73 -6.22 26.63
CA LYS A 410 -16.68 -7.63 26.24
C LYS A 410 -15.53 -7.91 25.28
N ILE A 411 -15.29 -7.04 24.29
CA ILE A 411 -14.15 -7.17 23.37
C ILE A 411 -12.85 -7.09 24.17
N GLU A 412 -12.68 -6.08 25.04
CA GLU A 412 -11.51 -5.94 25.89
C GLU A 412 -11.25 -7.20 26.74
N ARG A 413 -12.30 -7.82 27.30
CA ARG A 413 -12.17 -9.07 28.06
C ARG A 413 -11.73 -10.25 27.19
N ILE A 414 -12.28 -10.40 25.97
CA ILE A 414 -11.89 -11.47 25.05
C ILE A 414 -10.40 -11.30 24.68
N VAL A 415 -10.01 -10.10 24.30
CA VAL A 415 -8.64 -9.78 23.86
C VAL A 415 -7.63 -9.91 25.00
N ASN A 416 -7.96 -9.47 26.22
CA ASN A 416 -7.08 -9.60 27.38
C ASN A 416 -6.99 -11.05 27.92
N ALA A 417 -7.89 -11.92 27.51
CA ALA A 417 -7.83 -13.35 27.82
C ALA A 417 -7.03 -14.17 26.79
N TYR A 418 -6.69 -13.56 25.64
CA TYR A 418 -5.82 -14.11 24.60
C TYR A 418 -4.37 -14.01 25.06
#